data_998f0ffb64a7f90c14a1061a61e3e0d3
#
_entry.id   998f0ffb64a7f90c14a1061a61e3e0d3
#
_cell.length_a   1.000
_cell.length_b   1.000
_cell.length_c   1.000
_cell.angle_alpha   90.00
_cell.angle_beta   90.00
_cell.angle_gamma   90.00
#
_symmetry.space_group_name_H-M   'P 1'
#
loop_
_entity.id
_entity.type
_entity.pdbx_description
1 polymer ?
#
loop_
_entity_poly.entity_id
_entity_poly.type
_entity_poly.pdbx_seq_one_letter_code
_entity_poly.pdbx_strand_id
1 'polypeptide(L)'
;MKYGYFISRSTDKAMQDTQNFKANIGDNIQGYAIRHLYQKMGIHDSEIIAVNPTEMHSYDGEYVIVPFAEAFSNYKRMNIFPPSPKIIPVIISLAMCDEECDDIVPYLKSHEPVGCRDEVTMNLFRRKGIEAYLSGCLTMTL
;
A
#
# COMPACT_ATOMS: atom_id res chain seq x y z
N MET A 1 3.83 -13.57 -13.47
CA MET A 1 3.20 -12.48 -12.70
C MET A 1 3.00 -12.97 -11.29
N LYS A 2 3.30 -12.16 -10.28
CA LYS A 2 3.20 -12.53 -8.87
C LYS A 2 2.08 -11.77 -8.17
N TYR A 3 1.73 -12.19 -6.97
CA TYR A 3 0.78 -11.55 -6.08
C TYR A 3 1.54 -11.04 -4.84
N GLY A 4 1.56 -9.74 -4.65
CA GLY A 4 2.37 -9.11 -3.63
C GLY A 4 1.56 -8.62 -2.44
N TYR A 5 2.22 -8.56 -1.30
CA TYR A 5 1.71 -7.90 -0.10
C TYR A 5 2.84 -7.12 0.57
N PHE A 6 2.51 -6.00 1.19
CA PHE A 6 3.52 -5.20 1.86
C PHE A 6 3.94 -5.80 3.19
N ILE A 7 5.25 -5.84 3.43
CA ILE A 7 5.85 -6.16 4.72
C ILE A 7 7.04 -5.23 4.95
N SER A 8 6.93 -4.41 5.96
CA SER A 8 8.05 -3.60 6.45
C SER A 8 9.04 -4.47 7.23
N ARG A 9 10.28 -4.55 6.76
CA ARG A 9 11.34 -5.33 7.42
C ARG A 9 12.12 -4.40 8.35
N SER A 10 12.28 -4.80 9.61
CA SER A 10 13.05 -4.05 10.61
C SER A 10 14.57 -4.03 10.36
N THR A 11 15.02 -4.76 9.35
CA THR A 11 16.45 -4.90 8.99
C THR A 11 16.92 -3.94 7.90
N ASP A 12 16.03 -3.12 7.34
CA ASP A 12 16.40 -2.19 6.26
C ASP A 12 17.24 -1.05 6.80
N LYS A 13 18.44 -0.85 6.22
CA LYS A 13 19.38 0.23 6.60
C LYS A 13 18.71 1.61 6.58
N ALA A 14 17.84 1.88 5.62
CA ALA A 14 17.07 3.12 5.54
C ALA A 14 16.13 3.34 6.75
N MET A 15 15.72 2.27 7.42
CA MET A 15 14.92 2.31 8.65
C MET A 15 15.80 2.43 9.90
N GLN A 16 17.03 1.90 9.86
CA GLN A 16 17.98 1.98 10.99
C GLN A 16 18.59 3.38 11.14
N ASP A 17 18.79 4.11 10.02
CA ASP A 17 19.36 5.46 10.02
C ASP A 17 18.36 6.55 10.50
N THR A 18 17.08 6.22 10.60
CA THR A 18 16.09 7.09 11.22
C THR A 18 15.82 6.62 12.65
N GLN A 19 16.45 7.24 13.63
CA GLN A 19 16.37 6.92 15.07
C GLN A 19 14.94 6.78 15.65
N ASN A 20 13.89 6.93 14.85
CA ASN A 20 12.50 6.89 15.25
C ASN A 20 11.59 5.99 14.40
N PHE A 21 12.10 5.24 13.43
CA PHE A 21 11.25 4.36 12.64
C PHE A 21 11.17 2.97 13.30
N LYS A 22 10.16 2.79 14.12
CA LYS A 22 9.76 1.45 14.60
C LYS A 22 8.86 0.86 13.53
N ALA A 23 9.17 -0.36 13.05
CA ALA A 23 8.26 -1.09 12.18
C ALA A 23 6.88 -1.16 12.86
N ASN A 24 5.87 -0.60 12.19
CA ASN A 24 4.51 -0.63 12.71
C ASN A 24 3.94 -2.03 12.51
N ILE A 25 3.73 -2.74 13.60
CA ILE A 25 3.16 -4.09 13.55
C ILE A 25 1.76 -4.09 12.90
N GLY A 26 1.02 -2.97 13.03
CA GLY A 26 -0.28 -2.81 12.41
C GLY A 26 -0.22 -2.84 10.87
N ASP A 27 0.81 -2.25 10.27
CA ASP A 27 1.00 -2.28 8.82
C ASP A 27 1.34 -3.71 8.37
N ASN A 28 2.18 -4.43 9.10
CA ASN A 28 2.49 -5.81 8.80
C ASN A 28 1.27 -6.75 8.94
N ILE A 29 0.37 -6.48 9.88
CA ILE A 29 -0.89 -7.24 10.00
C ILE A 29 -1.76 -7.06 8.74
N GLN A 30 -1.77 -5.87 8.13
CA GLN A 30 -2.47 -5.64 6.85
C GLN A 30 -1.87 -6.49 5.72
N GLY A 31 -0.54 -6.57 5.65
CA GLY A 31 0.14 -7.45 4.70
C GLY A 31 -0.24 -8.92 4.91
N TYR A 32 -0.29 -9.39 6.14
CA TYR A 32 -0.74 -10.76 6.44
C TYR A 32 -2.21 -11.00 6.09
N ALA A 33 -3.08 -10.01 6.26
CA ALA A 33 -4.48 -10.11 5.83
C ALA A 33 -4.58 -10.31 4.31
N ILE A 34 -3.81 -9.55 3.52
CA ILE A 34 -3.74 -9.71 2.08
C ILE A 34 -3.24 -11.10 1.69
N ARG A 35 -2.15 -11.57 2.31
CA ARG A 35 -1.64 -12.92 2.06
C ARG A 35 -2.69 -13.99 2.34
N HIS A 36 -3.42 -13.85 3.45
CA HIS A 36 -4.50 -14.77 3.82
C HIS A 36 -5.64 -14.77 2.80
N LEU A 37 -6.03 -13.58 2.29
CA LEU A 37 -7.01 -13.47 1.21
C LEU A 37 -6.56 -14.18 -0.06
N TYR A 38 -5.30 -14.02 -0.47
CA TYR A 38 -4.75 -14.72 -1.63
C TYR A 38 -4.84 -16.25 -1.46
N GLN A 39 -4.51 -16.76 -0.27
CA GLN A 39 -4.63 -18.18 0.04
C GLN A 39 -6.09 -18.66 -0.03
N LYS A 40 -7.04 -17.88 0.50
CA LYS A 40 -8.49 -18.17 0.36
C LYS A 40 -8.97 -18.15 -1.09
N MET A 41 -8.37 -17.35 -1.96
CA MET A 41 -8.64 -17.31 -3.39
C MET A 41 -7.99 -18.48 -4.15
N GLY A 42 -7.23 -19.34 -3.47
CA GLY A 42 -6.57 -20.50 -4.08
C GLY A 42 -5.25 -20.16 -4.77
N ILE A 43 -4.68 -18.98 -4.55
CA ILE A 43 -3.38 -18.61 -5.09
C ILE A 43 -2.30 -19.38 -4.34
N HIS A 44 -1.43 -20.04 -5.09
CA HIS A 44 -0.39 -20.89 -4.52
C HIS A 44 0.72 -20.06 -3.86
N ASP A 45 1.25 -20.51 -2.73
CA ASP A 45 2.27 -19.76 -1.97
C ASP A 45 3.53 -19.39 -2.79
N SER A 46 3.88 -20.20 -3.81
CA SER A 46 5.00 -19.90 -4.72
C SER A 46 4.75 -18.69 -5.63
N GLU A 47 3.51 -18.25 -5.76
CA GLU A 47 3.11 -17.08 -6.55
C GLU A 47 2.97 -15.83 -5.68
N ILE A 48 3.01 -15.99 -4.35
CA ILE A 48 2.85 -14.89 -3.39
C ILE A 48 4.22 -14.42 -2.92
N ILE A 49 4.47 -13.11 -3.00
CA ILE A 49 5.74 -12.51 -2.58
C ILE A 49 5.53 -11.32 -1.64
N ALA A 50 6.46 -11.17 -0.71
CA ALA A 50 6.52 -9.96 0.11
C ALA A 50 7.24 -8.83 -0.66
N VAL A 51 6.66 -7.63 -0.63
CA VAL A 51 7.22 -6.41 -1.20
C VAL A 51 7.50 -5.44 -0.06
N ASN A 52 8.68 -4.85 -0.04
CA ASN A 52 9.00 -3.81 0.92
C ASN A 52 8.38 -2.47 0.46
N PRO A 53 7.49 -1.84 1.24
CA PRO A 53 6.86 -0.58 0.82
C PRO A 53 7.88 0.56 0.62
N THR A 54 9.02 0.55 1.32
CA THR A 54 10.06 1.59 1.17
C THR A 54 10.85 1.45 -0.12
N GLU A 55 10.79 0.30 -0.79
CA GLU A 55 11.51 -0.01 -2.03
C GLU A 55 10.60 -0.05 -3.25
N MET A 56 9.29 0.24 -3.09
CA MET A 56 8.35 0.06 -4.19
C MET A 56 8.62 0.98 -5.39
N HIS A 57 9.25 2.15 -5.19
CA HIS A 57 9.67 3.03 -6.28
C HIS A 57 10.77 2.40 -7.15
N SER A 58 11.74 1.74 -6.50
CA SER A 58 12.90 1.11 -7.14
C SER A 58 12.71 -0.39 -7.40
N TYR A 59 11.51 -0.92 -7.17
CA TYR A 59 11.24 -2.34 -7.34
C TYR A 59 11.56 -2.81 -8.77
N ASP A 60 12.43 -3.80 -8.91
CA ASP A 60 12.89 -4.36 -10.19
C ASP A 60 12.65 -5.88 -10.33
N GLY A 61 11.82 -6.45 -9.49
CA GLY A 61 11.41 -7.86 -9.57
C GLY A 61 10.50 -8.20 -10.75
N GLU A 62 9.80 -9.31 -10.66
CA GLU A 62 8.75 -9.69 -11.61
C GLU A 62 7.54 -8.74 -11.51
N TYR A 63 6.71 -8.67 -12.56
CA TYR A 63 5.42 -8.00 -12.47
C TYR A 63 4.59 -8.57 -11.32
N VAL A 64 4.11 -7.68 -10.46
CA VAL A 64 3.42 -8.05 -9.23
C VAL A 64 2.17 -7.22 -9.01
N ILE A 65 1.04 -7.88 -8.73
CA ILE A 65 -0.21 -7.22 -8.30
C ILE A 65 -0.12 -7.01 -6.80
N VAL A 66 -0.26 -5.77 -6.33
CA VAL A 66 -0.17 -5.42 -4.90
C VAL A 66 -1.38 -4.61 -4.45
N PRO A 67 -2.19 -5.11 -3.50
CA PRO A 67 -3.18 -4.29 -2.81
C PRO A 67 -2.51 -3.21 -1.96
N PHE A 68 -2.88 -1.95 -2.20
CA PHE A 68 -2.39 -0.82 -1.43
C PHE A 68 -3.31 -0.60 -0.23
N ALA A 69 -3.02 -1.33 0.84
CA ALA A 69 -3.84 -1.39 2.06
C ALA A 69 -3.16 -0.76 3.28
N GLU A 70 -2.13 0.04 3.08
CA GLU A 70 -1.35 0.66 4.17
C GLU A 70 -1.71 2.13 4.39
N ALA A 71 -1.19 2.69 5.49
CA ALA A 71 -1.22 4.11 5.76
C ALA A 71 0.06 4.77 5.21
N PHE A 72 -0.08 5.56 4.16
CA PHE A 72 1.04 6.26 3.54
C PHE A 72 1.21 7.70 4.08
N SER A 73 1.34 7.83 5.40
CA SER A 73 1.43 9.15 6.05
C SER A 73 2.77 9.87 5.84
N ASN A 74 3.82 9.19 5.41
CA ASN A 74 5.16 9.76 5.19
C ASN A 74 5.71 9.43 3.79
N TYR A 75 4.85 9.26 2.81
CA TYR A 75 5.21 8.80 1.48
C TYR A 75 6.22 9.73 0.78
N LYS A 76 6.13 11.03 0.98
CA LYS A 76 7.08 12.01 0.40
C LYS A 76 8.49 11.80 0.90
N ARG A 77 8.64 11.60 2.22
CA ARG A 77 9.96 11.36 2.83
C ARG A 77 10.59 10.05 2.35
N MET A 78 9.76 9.05 2.11
CA MET A 78 10.22 7.74 1.67
C MET A 78 10.39 7.64 0.16
N ASN A 79 9.96 8.65 -0.61
CA ASN A 79 9.99 8.67 -2.07
C ASN A 79 9.39 7.39 -2.70
N ILE A 80 8.22 7.01 -2.23
CA ILE A 80 7.59 5.75 -2.63
C ILE A 80 6.61 5.89 -3.80
N PHE A 81 6.17 7.10 -4.14
CA PHE A 81 5.30 7.39 -5.28
C PHE A 81 6.03 8.15 -6.39
N PRO A 82 5.75 7.85 -7.67
CA PRO A 82 4.99 6.68 -8.10
C PRO A 82 5.77 5.39 -7.87
N PRO A 83 5.11 4.26 -7.63
CA PRO A 83 5.78 2.97 -7.56
C PRO A 83 6.36 2.57 -8.92
N SER A 84 7.25 1.59 -8.92
CA SER A 84 7.77 0.98 -10.15
C SER A 84 6.62 0.53 -11.07
N PRO A 85 6.76 0.68 -12.39
CA PRO A 85 5.75 0.22 -13.36
C PRO A 85 5.56 -1.31 -13.35
N LYS A 86 6.43 -2.06 -12.68
CA LYS A 86 6.27 -3.50 -12.45
C LYS A 86 5.30 -3.82 -11.30
N ILE A 87 4.94 -2.83 -10.47
CA ILE A 87 3.92 -2.95 -9.44
C ILE A 87 2.58 -2.52 -10.03
N ILE A 88 1.64 -3.46 -10.11
CA ILE A 88 0.27 -3.23 -10.55
C ILE A 88 -0.57 -3.02 -9.29
N PRO A 89 -0.97 -1.78 -8.96
CA PRO A 89 -1.68 -1.50 -7.74
C PRO A 89 -3.15 -1.90 -7.83
N VAL A 90 -3.66 -2.46 -6.75
CA VAL A 90 -5.09 -2.54 -6.46
C VAL A 90 -5.34 -1.64 -5.26
N ILE A 91 -5.87 -0.45 -5.48
CA ILE A 91 -6.01 0.52 -4.39
C ILE A 91 -7.26 0.21 -3.59
N ILE A 92 -7.04 -0.50 -2.48
CA ILE A 92 -8.09 -0.92 -1.56
C ILE A 92 -7.58 -0.77 -0.12
N SER A 93 -8.42 -0.27 0.78
CA SER A 93 -8.02 -0.05 2.19
C SER A 93 -6.86 0.95 2.39
N LEU A 94 -6.68 1.85 1.44
CA LEU A 94 -5.68 2.91 1.53
C LEU A 94 -6.06 3.90 2.63
N ALA A 95 -5.10 4.30 3.47
CA ALA A 95 -5.26 5.40 4.40
C ALA A 95 -4.22 6.50 4.14
N MET A 96 -4.67 7.75 4.19
CA MET A 96 -3.86 8.93 3.99
C MET A 96 -4.22 9.97 5.05
N CYS A 97 -3.24 10.39 5.85
CA CYS A 97 -3.45 11.40 6.88
C CYS A 97 -2.93 12.79 6.46
N ASP A 98 -2.20 12.86 5.35
CA ASP A 98 -1.56 14.07 4.88
C ASP A 98 -2.48 14.80 3.89
N GLU A 99 -2.96 15.99 4.25
CA GLU A 99 -3.77 16.83 3.36
C GLU A 99 -2.96 17.37 2.16
N GLU A 100 -1.64 17.45 2.30
CA GLU A 100 -0.74 17.88 1.23
C GLU A 100 -0.34 16.75 0.30
N CYS A 101 -1.31 16.02 -0.25
CA CYS A 101 -1.08 14.89 -1.15
C CYS A 101 -1.38 15.20 -2.63
N ASP A 102 -1.29 16.46 -3.05
CA ASP A 102 -1.66 16.87 -4.42
C ASP A 102 -0.74 16.27 -5.49
N ASP A 103 0.50 16.00 -5.15
CA ASP A 103 1.48 15.38 -6.04
C ASP A 103 1.15 13.95 -6.45
N ILE A 104 0.39 13.19 -5.62
CA ILE A 104 -0.05 11.83 -5.97
C ILE A 104 -1.46 11.76 -6.56
N VAL A 105 -2.20 12.87 -6.59
CA VAL A 105 -3.55 12.91 -7.16
C VAL A 105 -3.60 12.40 -8.60
N PRO A 106 -2.70 12.79 -9.52
CA PRO A 106 -2.72 12.27 -10.89
C PRO A 106 -2.54 10.75 -10.93
N TYR A 107 -1.67 10.21 -10.07
CA TYR A 107 -1.47 8.76 -9.96
C TYR A 107 -2.72 8.04 -9.46
N LEU A 108 -3.35 8.54 -8.39
CA LEU A 108 -4.57 7.94 -7.84
C LEU A 108 -5.73 8.00 -8.84
N LYS A 109 -5.88 9.12 -9.57
CA LYS A 109 -6.89 9.25 -10.62
C LYS A 109 -6.72 8.24 -11.76
N SER A 110 -5.50 7.89 -12.11
CA SER A 110 -5.25 6.87 -13.15
C SER A 110 -5.58 5.46 -12.70
N HIS A 111 -5.89 5.26 -11.42
CA HIS A 111 -6.22 3.96 -10.81
C HIS A 111 -7.60 3.96 -10.12
N GLU A 112 -8.48 4.85 -10.50
CA GLU A 112 -9.86 4.89 -9.97
C GLU A 112 -10.65 3.63 -10.34
N PRO A 113 -11.61 3.20 -9.46
CA PRO A 113 -11.97 3.83 -8.18
C PRO A 113 -11.00 3.46 -7.05
N VAL A 114 -10.79 4.41 -6.13
CA VAL A 114 -9.86 4.26 -4.99
C VAL A 114 -10.60 3.80 -3.74
N GLY A 115 -10.25 2.62 -3.23
CA GLY A 115 -10.79 2.08 -1.98
C GLY A 115 -10.07 2.64 -0.75
N CYS A 116 -10.80 3.31 0.12
CA CYS A 116 -10.28 3.96 1.32
C CYS A 116 -10.58 3.15 2.58
N ARG A 117 -9.64 3.10 3.50
CA ARG A 117 -9.79 2.40 4.77
C ARG A 117 -10.79 3.07 5.71
N ASP A 118 -10.88 4.40 5.65
CA ASP A 118 -11.68 5.23 6.54
C ASP A 118 -12.32 6.41 5.80
N GLU A 119 -13.32 7.01 6.44
CA GLU A 119 -14.07 8.13 5.87
C GLU A 119 -13.22 9.40 5.74
N VAL A 120 -12.22 9.58 6.58
CA VAL A 120 -11.32 10.75 6.54
C VAL A 120 -10.55 10.74 5.22
N THR A 121 -9.93 9.62 4.89
CA THR A 121 -9.22 9.41 3.63
C THR A 121 -10.15 9.52 2.42
N MET A 122 -11.33 8.87 2.49
CA MET A 122 -12.31 8.93 1.41
C MET A 122 -12.75 10.37 1.13
N ASN A 123 -13.08 11.13 2.17
CA ASN A 123 -13.52 12.51 2.02
C ASN A 123 -12.39 13.43 1.53
N LEU A 124 -11.15 13.20 1.96
CA LEU A 124 -9.98 13.90 1.46
C LEU A 124 -9.83 13.71 -0.06
N PHE A 125 -9.89 12.47 -0.53
CA PHE A 125 -9.72 12.15 -1.95
C PHE A 125 -10.88 12.69 -2.79
N ARG A 126 -12.13 12.60 -2.31
CA ARG A 126 -13.28 13.18 -2.99
C ARG A 126 -13.17 14.70 -3.14
N ARG A 127 -12.68 15.42 -2.11
CA ARG A 127 -12.41 16.87 -2.22
C ARG A 127 -11.35 17.19 -3.27
N LYS A 128 -10.43 16.27 -3.55
CA LYS A 128 -9.40 16.40 -4.60
C LYS A 128 -9.88 15.89 -5.97
N GLY A 129 -11.16 15.54 -6.09
CA GLY A 129 -11.79 15.10 -7.33
C GLY A 129 -11.40 13.68 -7.75
N ILE A 130 -11.06 12.82 -6.80
CA ILE A 130 -10.79 11.39 -7.00
C ILE A 130 -12.07 10.61 -6.74
N GLU A 131 -12.41 9.66 -7.62
CA GLU A 131 -13.48 8.70 -7.40
C GLU A 131 -13.05 7.72 -6.30
N ALA A 132 -13.58 7.93 -5.07
CA ALA A 132 -13.20 7.17 -3.90
C ALA A 132 -14.41 6.57 -3.20
N TYR A 133 -14.24 5.37 -2.63
CA TYR A 133 -15.25 4.66 -1.85
C TYR A 133 -14.69 4.12 -0.54
N LEU A 134 -15.56 3.85 0.42
CA LEU A 134 -15.18 3.23 1.69
C LEU A 134 -15.08 1.72 1.52
N SER A 135 -13.87 1.18 1.55
CA SER A 135 -13.61 -0.26 1.50
C SER A 135 -13.45 -0.90 2.88
N GLY A 136 -13.17 -0.10 3.89
CA GLY A 136 -12.82 -0.58 5.23
C GLY A 136 -11.38 -1.11 5.33
N CYS A 137 -11.03 -1.60 6.50
CA CYS A 137 -9.70 -2.15 6.77
C CYS A 137 -9.64 -3.65 6.43
N LEU A 138 -8.67 -4.06 5.64
CA LEU A 138 -8.50 -5.47 5.25
C LEU A 138 -8.17 -6.39 6.45
N THR A 139 -7.68 -5.87 7.56
CA THR A 139 -7.46 -6.68 8.77
C THR A 139 -8.74 -7.27 9.36
N MET A 140 -9.90 -6.71 9.01
CA MET A 140 -11.19 -7.27 9.42
C MET A 140 -11.56 -8.57 8.68
N THR A 141 -10.73 -9.02 7.75
CA THR A 141 -10.93 -10.30 7.02
C THR A 141 -10.16 -11.47 7.64
N LEU A 142 -9.39 -11.20 8.69
CA LEU A 142 -8.62 -12.21 9.46
C LEU A 142 -9.53 -13.05 10.36
#